data_ce83dcf9e3a3c622585c5b6f44782b0b
#
_entry.id   ce83dcf9e3a3c622585c5b6f44782b0b
#
_cell.length_a   1.000
_cell.length_b   1.000
_cell.length_c   1.000
_cell.angle_alpha   90.00
_cell.angle_beta   90.00
_cell.angle_gamma   90.00
#
_symmetry.space_group_name_H-M   'P 1'
#
loop_
_entity.id
_entity.type
_entity.pdbx_description
1 polymer ?
#
loop_
_entity_poly.entity_id
_entity_poly.type
_entity_poly.pdbx_seq_one_letter_code
_entity_poly.pdbx_strand_id
1 'polypeptide(L)'
;MVHNNFNVADLEKSLKFYAEAFDLHEVKRITPADGSFIIVYLGNDLSQHRLELTWVKEMEGAYNLGDNEFHLAFEVDDFDSAHKRHEEMGCICYENPEMGIYFVTDPDGYWLEVIPAGKY
;
A
#
# COMPACT_ATOMS: atom_id res chain seq x y z
N MET A 1 -2.75 -17.01 5.40
CA MET A 1 -2.12 -15.69 5.63
C MET A 1 -3.21 -14.69 5.99
N VAL A 2 -2.97 -13.83 6.98
CA VAL A 2 -4.00 -12.90 7.45
C VAL A 2 -3.65 -11.44 7.16
N HIS A 3 -2.40 -11.01 7.39
CA HIS A 3 -1.97 -9.64 7.08
C HIS A 3 -0.46 -9.56 6.88
N ASN A 4 -0.03 -8.45 6.29
CA ASN A 4 1.35 -7.99 6.34
C ASN A 4 1.36 -6.57 6.91
N ASN A 5 2.50 -6.10 7.38
CA ASN A 5 2.63 -4.79 8.01
C ASN A 5 3.59 -3.88 7.25
N PHE A 6 3.20 -2.61 7.12
CA PHE A 6 4.10 -1.52 6.73
C PHE A 6 4.11 -0.50 7.85
N ASN A 7 5.30 -0.11 8.32
CA ASN A 7 5.43 1.04 9.20
C ASN A 7 5.38 2.31 8.36
N VAL A 8 4.58 3.28 8.80
CA VAL A 8 4.32 4.52 8.04
C VAL A 8 4.70 5.75 8.85
N ALA A 9 5.29 6.74 8.19
CA ALA A 9 5.70 7.98 8.83
C ALA A 9 4.52 8.95 9.02
N ASP A 10 3.57 8.95 8.08
CA ASP A 10 2.39 9.81 8.10
C ASP A 10 1.16 8.97 7.81
N LEU A 11 0.44 8.61 8.88
CA LEU A 11 -0.69 7.69 8.78
C LEU A 11 -1.79 8.23 7.85
N GLU A 12 -2.18 9.49 8.02
CA GLU A 12 -3.28 10.07 7.23
C GLU A 12 -2.94 10.09 5.73
N LYS A 13 -1.71 10.41 5.40
CA LYS A 13 -1.23 10.42 4.02
C LYS A 13 -1.29 9.02 3.41
N SER A 14 -0.88 8.01 4.17
CA SER A 14 -0.92 6.62 3.73
C SER A 14 -2.34 6.10 3.59
N LEU A 15 -3.24 6.43 4.53
CA LEU A 15 -4.65 6.05 4.43
C LEU A 15 -5.29 6.61 3.16
N LYS A 16 -5.02 7.87 2.86
CA LYS A 16 -5.53 8.51 1.63
C LYS A 16 -4.98 7.83 0.38
N PHE A 17 -3.67 7.56 0.37
CA PHE A 17 -3.02 6.89 -0.76
C PHE A 17 -3.68 5.55 -1.08
N TYR A 18 -3.81 4.68 -0.08
CA TYR A 18 -4.36 3.33 -0.30
C TYR A 18 -5.84 3.35 -0.67
N ALA A 19 -6.60 4.32 -0.19
CA ALA A 19 -7.99 4.49 -0.61
C ALA A 19 -8.07 4.89 -2.09
N GLU A 20 -7.26 5.83 -2.52
CA GLU A 20 -7.28 6.32 -3.91
C GLU A 20 -6.65 5.33 -4.89
N ALA A 21 -5.54 4.70 -4.52
CA ALA A 21 -4.79 3.83 -5.43
C ALA A 21 -5.41 2.44 -5.58
N PHE A 22 -5.94 1.87 -4.51
CA PHE A 22 -6.33 0.45 -4.47
C PHE A 22 -7.68 0.17 -3.82
N ASP A 23 -8.45 1.21 -3.52
CA ASP A 23 -9.77 1.07 -2.88
C ASP A 23 -9.69 0.25 -1.58
N LEU A 24 -8.66 0.50 -0.78
CA LEU A 24 -8.49 -0.10 0.53
C LEU A 24 -8.97 0.86 1.61
N HIS A 25 -9.81 0.36 2.51
CA HIS A 25 -10.42 1.17 3.54
C HIS A 25 -10.19 0.57 4.92
N GLU A 26 -10.28 1.41 5.94
CA GLU A 26 -10.08 0.98 7.31
C GLU A 26 -11.15 -0.02 7.72
N VAL A 27 -10.71 -1.22 8.17
CA VAL A 27 -11.61 -2.26 8.68
C VAL A 27 -11.46 -2.45 10.18
N LYS A 28 -10.33 -2.02 10.76
CA LYS A 28 -10.08 -2.11 12.20
C LYS A 28 -8.98 -1.12 12.58
N ARG A 29 -9.07 -0.56 13.78
CA ARG A 29 -8.06 0.34 14.33
C ARG A 29 -7.76 -0.02 15.78
N ILE A 30 -6.48 0.02 16.15
CA ILE A 30 -6.02 -0.18 17.52
C ILE A 30 -5.28 1.09 17.94
N THR A 31 -5.76 1.74 19.01
CA THR A 31 -5.12 2.93 19.57
C THR A 31 -4.98 2.73 21.08
N PRO A 32 -3.75 2.60 21.60
CA PRO A 32 -3.56 2.48 23.04
C PRO A 32 -3.88 3.79 23.76
N ALA A 33 -4.17 3.71 25.07
CA ALA A 33 -4.57 4.87 25.85
C ALA A 33 -3.50 5.96 25.90
N ASP A 34 -2.21 5.59 25.84
CA ASP A 34 -1.11 6.55 25.88
C ASP A 34 -0.77 7.18 24.52
N GLY A 35 -1.42 6.75 23.42
CA GLY A 35 -1.19 7.29 22.09
C GLY A 35 0.17 6.97 21.50
N SER A 36 0.91 6.00 22.05
CA SER A 36 2.29 5.69 21.64
C SER A 36 2.38 5.12 20.22
N PHE A 37 1.32 4.51 19.74
CA PHE A 37 1.25 4.01 18.36
C PHE A 37 -0.21 3.95 17.90
N ILE A 38 -0.40 3.79 16.60
CA ILE A 38 -1.71 3.53 16.01
C ILE A 38 -1.52 2.43 14.98
N ILE A 39 -2.36 1.40 15.04
CA ILE A 39 -2.39 0.33 14.04
C ILE A 39 -3.73 0.41 13.31
N VAL A 40 -3.67 0.45 11.98
CA VAL A 40 -4.87 0.44 11.14
C VAL A 40 -4.78 -0.73 10.18
N TYR A 41 -5.83 -1.54 10.12
CA TYR A 41 -5.94 -2.62 9.15
C TYR A 41 -6.79 -2.15 7.98
N LEU A 42 -6.23 -2.23 6.78
CA LEU A 42 -6.91 -1.85 5.54
C LEU A 42 -7.36 -3.09 4.78
N GLY A 43 -8.49 -3.01 4.13
CA GLY A 43 -8.99 -4.08 3.30
C GLY A 43 -10.16 -3.66 2.42
N ASN A 44 -10.65 -4.61 1.62
CA ASN A 44 -11.85 -4.49 0.82
C ASN A 44 -12.51 -5.87 0.69
N ASP A 45 -13.58 -5.95 -0.09
CA ASP A 45 -14.36 -7.19 -0.24
C ASP A 45 -13.74 -8.19 -1.23
N LEU A 46 -12.64 -7.82 -1.92
CA LEU A 46 -12.02 -8.65 -2.94
C LEU A 46 -11.04 -9.66 -2.38
N SER A 47 -10.53 -9.44 -1.16
CA SER A 47 -9.56 -10.31 -0.51
C SER A 47 -9.77 -10.33 0.99
N GLN A 48 -9.44 -11.45 1.64
CA GLN A 48 -9.47 -11.55 3.10
C GLN A 48 -8.16 -11.03 3.71
N HIS A 49 -7.10 -10.91 2.93
CA HIS A 49 -5.83 -10.38 3.39
C HIS A 49 -5.99 -8.91 3.80
N ARG A 50 -5.30 -8.50 4.86
CA ARG A 50 -5.31 -7.12 5.34
C ARG A 50 -3.93 -6.52 5.27
N LEU A 51 -3.87 -5.25 4.92
CA LEU A 51 -2.64 -4.47 4.99
C LEU A 51 -2.67 -3.72 6.33
N GLU A 52 -1.74 -4.08 7.22
CA GLU A 52 -1.59 -3.43 8.51
C GLU A 52 -0.64 -2.24 8.37
N LEU A 53 -1.10 -1.06 8.72
CA LEU A 53 -0.25 0.14 8.78
C LEU A 53 0.00 0.46 10.25
N THR A 54 1.28 0.60 10.61
CA THR A 54 1.68 0.95 11.98
C THR A 54 2.36 2.31 11.99
N TRP A 55 1.79 3.22 12.77
CA TRP A 55 2.38 4.53 13.05
C TRP A 55 2.87 4.56 14.48
N VAL A 56 4.10 5.03 14.70
CA VAL A 56 4.72 5.11 16.04
C VAL A 56 5.03 6.58 16.35
N LYS A 57 4.49 7.07 17.47
CA LYS A 57 4.58 8.49 17.87
C LYS A 57 6.01 9.01 17.96
N GLU A 58 6.92 8.21 18.52
CA GLU A 58 8.30 8.66 18.77
C GLU A 58 9.23 8.44 17.57
N MET A 59 8.76 7.83 16.52
CA MET A 59 9.55 7.65 15.30
C MET A 59 9.58 8.95 14.51
N GLU A 60 10.78 9.48 14.27
CA GLU A 60 10.98 10.69 13.49
C GLU A 60 11.63 10.37 12.14
N GLY A 61 11.17 11.07 11.10
CA GLY A 61 11.71 10.93 9.76
C GLY A 61 11.26 9.68 9.03
N ALA A 62 11.96 9.35 7.95
CA ALA A 62 11.61 8.23 7.10
C ALA A 62 12.13 6.92 7.67
N TYR A 63 11.37 5.83 7.42
CA TYR A 63 11.85 4.49 7.72
C TYR A 63 12.94 4.09 6.72
N ASN A 64 13.93 3.36 7.21
CA ASN A 64 15.00 2.82 6.37
C ASN A 64 14.54 1.48 5.79
N LEU A 65 14.27 1.46 4.48
CA LEU A 65 13.82 0.26 3.78
C LEU A 65 14.98 -0.58 3.24
N GLY A 66 16.22 -0.20 3.54
CA GLY A 66 17.41 -0.88 3.03
C GLY A 66 17.45 -0.79 1.51
N ASP A 67 17.76 -1.90 0.84
CA ASP A 67 17.76 -1.96 -0.62
C ASP A 67 16.33 -2.08 -1.20
N ASN A 68 15.32 -2.16 -0.34
CA ASN A 68 13.91 -2.20 -0.71
C ASN A 68 13.60 -3.34 -1.72
N GLU A 69 14.10 -4.53 -1.41
CA GLU A 69 14.03 -5.69 -2.32
C GLU A 69 12.78 -6.54 -2.13
N PHE A 70 11.75 -5.99 -1.51
CA PHE A 70 10.47 -6.68 -1.32
C PHE A 70 9.33 -5.82 -1.86
N HIS A 71 8.19 -6.44 -2.12
CA HIS A 71 7.01 -5.72 -2.58
C HIS A 71 5.74 -6.49 -2.23
N LEU A 72 4.61 -5.78 -2.26
CA LEU A 72 3.28 -6.35 -2.13
C LEU A 72 2.60 -6.23 -3.49
N ALA A 73 1.92 -7.28 -3.95
CA ALA A 73 1.26 -7.28 -5.25
C ALA A 73 -0.25 -7.12 -5.09
N PHE A 74 -0.84 -6.34 -5.99
CA PHE A 74 -2.27 -6.12 -6.11
C PHE A 74 -2.74 -6.57 -7.49
N GLU A 75 -3.74 -7.46 -7.51
CA GLU A 75 -4.41 -7.84 -8.75
C GLU A 75 -5.55 -6.85 -8.99
N VAL A 76 -5.69 -6.37 -10.22
CA VAL A 76 -6.74 -5.41 -10.59
C VAL A 76 -7.57 -5.96 -11.75
N ASP A 77 -8.88 -5.70 -11.71
CA ASP A 77 -9.80 -6.17 -12.74
C ASP A 77 -9.64 -5.41 -14.05
N ASP A 78 -9.45 -4.09 -13.97
CA ASP A 78 -9.28 -3.21 -15.12
C ASP A 78 -7.89 -2.60 -15.09
N PHE A 79 -6.95 -3.28 -15.73
CA PHE A 79 -5.54 -2.90 -15.72
C PHE A 79 -5.30 -1.52 -16.35
N ASP A 80 -5.93 -1.23 -17.47
CA ASP A 80 -5.73 0.04 -18.16
C ASP A 80 -6.27 1.21 -17.34
N SER A 81 -7.41 1.04 -16.71
CA SER A 81 -8.01 2.04 -15.85
C SER A 81 -7.16 2.28 -14.60
N ALA A 82 -6.62 1.22 -14.00
CA ALA A 82 -5.72 1.32 -12.86
C ALA A 82 -4.43 2.06 -13.23
N HIS A 83 -3.85 1.74 -14.38
CA HIS A 83 -2.63 2.39 -14.86
C HIS A 83 -2.86 3.89 -15.05
N LYS A 84 -3.98 4.26 -15.65
CA LYS A 84 -4.32 5.67 -15.86
C LYS A 84 -4.45 6.42 -14.53
N ARG A 85 -5.13 5.81 -13.55
CA ARG A 85 -5.27 6.39 -12.21
C ARG A 85 -3.92 6.60 -11.55
N HIS A 86 -3.07 5.60 -11.57
CA HIS A 86 -1.76 5.67 -10.93
C HIS A 86 -0.84 6.65 -11.65
N GLU A 87 -0.96 6.78 -12.97
CA GLU A 87 -0.24 7.79 -13.74
C GLU A 87 -0.69 9.20 -13.32
N GLU A 88 -1.99 9.43 -13.21
CA GLU A 88 -2.54 10.72 -12.76
C GLU A 88 -2.13 11.04 -11.31
N MET A 89 -2.00 10.03 -10.45
CA MET A 89 -1.48 10.20 -9.08
C MET A 89 0.02 10.47 -9.05
N GLY A 90 0.73 10.21 -10.14
CA GLY A 90 2.17 10.39 -10.21
C GLY A 90 2.97 9.40 -9.38
N CYS A 91 2.43 8.22 -9.11
CA CYS A 91 3.07 7.26 -8.21
C CYS A 91 3.73 6.06 -8.91
N ILE A 92 3.64 5.96 -10.25
CA ILE A 92 4.29 4.87 -10.98
C ILE A 92 5.81 5.04 -10.91
N CYS A 93 6.52 4.00 -10.47
CA CYS A 93 7.97 4.05 -10.33
C CYS A 93 8.72 3.11 -11.29
N TYR A 94 8.06 2.09 -11.83
CA TYR A 94 8.70 1.17 -12.76
C TYR A 94 7.64 0.48 -13.61
N GLU A 95 7.90 0.38 -14.91
CA GLU A 95 7.00 -0.33 -15.84
C GLU A 95 7.75 -1.49 -16.48
N ASN A 96 7.07 -2.63 -16.61
CA ASN A 96 7.61 -3.81 -17.25
C ASN A 96 6.61 -4.30 -18.31
N PRO A 97 6.63 -3.71 -19.54
CA PRO A 97 5.67 -4.06 -20.59
C PRO A 97 5.79 -5.51 -21.06
N GLU A 98 6.98 -6.10 -21.02
CA GLU A 98 7.17 -7.50 -21.41
C GLU A 98 6.38 -8.46 -20.53
N MET A 99 6.39 -8.21 -19.21
CA MET A 99 5.61 -9.01 -18.27
C MET A 99 4.16 -8.52 -18.14
N GLY A 100 3.84 -7.34 -18.66
CA GLY A 100 2.49 -6.78 -18.55
C GLY A 100 2.13 -6.35 -17.14
N ILE A 101 3.09 -5.82 -16.39
CA ILE A 101 2.92 -5.36 -15.01
C ILE A 101 3.60 -4.01 -14.83
N TYR A 102 3.32 -3.36 -13.71
CA TYR A 102 4.06 -2.16 -13.30
C TYR A 102 4.09 -2.05 -11.78
N PHE A 103 4.90 -1.13 -11.28
CA PHE A 103 5.03 -0.86 -9.85
C PHE A 103 4.73 0.59 -9.54
N VAL A 104 4.11 0.81 -8.38
CA VAL A 104 3.91 2.14 -7.82
C VAL A 104 4.60 2.21 -6.46
N THR A 105 4.92 3.43 -6.00
CA THR A 105 5.43 3.64 -4.64
C THR A 105 4.36 4.29 -3.79
N ASP A 106 4.27 3.85 -2.53
CA ASP A 106 3.42 4.50 -1.55
C ASP A 106 4.15 5.71 -0.92
N PRO A 107 3.52 6.47 0.00
CA PRO A 107 4.17 7.64 0.58
C PRO A 107 5.48 7.38 1.32
N ASP A 108 5.71 6.16 1.78
CA ASP A 108 6.95 5.79 2.48
C ASP A 108 7.99 5.15 1.56
N GLY A 109 7.67 4.97 0.29
CA GLY A 109 8.57 4.35 -0.69
C GLY A 109 8.44 2.85 -0.84
N TYR A 110 7.46 2.22 -0.18
CA TYR A 110 7.19 0.80 -0.40
C TYR A 110 6.73 0.56 -1.82
N TRP A 111 7.27 -0.48 -2.45
CA TRP A 111 6.90 -0.84 -3.82
C TRP A 111 5.68 -1.74 -3.82
N LEU A 112 4.75 -1.43 -4.70
CA LEU A 112 3.49 -2.16 -4.87
C LEU A 112 3.38 -2.57 -6.33
N GLU A 113 3.33 -3.88 -6.57
CA GLU A 113 3.20 -4.41 -7.92
C GLU A 113 1.74 -4.41 -8.33
N VAL A 114 1.44 -4.01 -9.57
CA VAL A 114 0.08 -4.04 -10.11
C VAL A 114 0.03 -5.08 -11.21
N ILE A 115 -0.87 -6.04 -11.04
CA ILE A 115 -0.99 -7.24 -11.87
C ILE A 115 -2.39 -7.32 -12.45
N PRO A 116 -2.55 -7.59 -13.76
CA PRO A 116 -3.88 -7.79 -14.33
C PRO A 116 -4.49 -9.10 -13.82
N ALA A 117 -5.82 -9.12 -13.67
CA ALA A 117 -6.55 -10.30 -13.20
C ALA A 117 -6.26 -11.51 -14.08
N GLY A 118 -6.05 -12.66 -13.43
CA GLY A 118 -5.82 -13.92 -14.11
C GLY A 118 -4.42 -14.15 -14.65
N LYS A 119 -3.45 -13.27 -14.37
CA LYS A 119 -2.09 -13.41 -14.87
C LYS A 119 -1.33 -14.54 -14.17
N TYR A 120 -1.53 -14.71 -12.87
CA TYR A 120 -0.85 -15.75 -12.07
C TYR A 120 -1.83 -16.74 -11.46
#